data_3753f7d13cd53f501f7519efa3568e4a
#
_entry.id   3753f7d13cd53f501f7519efa3568e4a
#
_cell.length_a   1.000
_cell.length_b   1.000
_cell.length_c   1.000
_cell.angle_alpha   90.00
_cell.angle_beta   90.00
_cell.angle_gamma   90.00
#
_symmetry.space_group_name_H-M   'P 1'
#
loop_
_entity.id
_entity.type
_entity.pdbx_description
1 polymer ?
#
loop_
_entity_poly.entity_id
_entity_poly.type
_entity_poly.pdbx_seq_one_letter_code
_entity_poly.pdbx_strand_id
1 'polypeptide(L)'
;MSNSLKASTAGLVIVDKARQRLGWTKTSTARWWQDAHTSRATLRRFWQGDRIQQEIFIAICQAVGIHNWETIADIPDADEKAISIPYLDWDEAPDVESFYGRSRELAQLEQWLIADACKLVAIVGIGGIGKTALALALVDHVQLKFDGLIWRNLQTTPSLSSLLDSLLNIFAQAVIDNIPQATTKLIHYLQQRRYLLILDGVEAVLSQPEYSQFLQQLSKNRHHSCVLITSREQPKFLANDTKTVRSLTLKGLLKIEALELLKSKGFAQKELGLSVLIQLYRGHPLALKLVSPLIQSVFAGNIAAFLSQNTVVIGDRLRGILKQQFEQIADLEQDIIYWLAIWQEPISFSRLQTHLLISVDPAILLEAIIALERRSLLEKWVGSGDTSFTLQPLVMKFVTDELVEKAAQEIQQVVESCDLHHCKILRTHWLLRPGSDDIVGDRILSQLREKLWRVYGATLPQNLEQMLRLLKDKTPLAIGYIGCNLASLLQY
;
A
#
# COMPACT_ATOMS: atom_id res chain seq x y z
N MET A 1 22.02 -25.87 43.77
CA MET A 1 20.60 -25.51 44.00
C MET A 1 19.96 -25.49 42.63
N SER A 2 18.93 -26.29 42.36
CA SER A 2 18.32 -26.33 41.05
C SER A 2 17.59 -25.00 40.80
N ASN A 3 18.07 -24.21 39.83
CA ASN A 3 17.40 -22.99 39.43
C ASN A 3 16.04 -23.35 38.84
N SER A 4 14.96 -23.09 39.56
CA SER A 4 13.60 -23.29 39.06
C SER A 4 12.89 -21.95 38.91
N LEU A 5 12.20 -21.76 37.80
CA LEU A 5 11.46 -20.55 37.44
C LEU A 5 9.96 -20.85 37.38
N LYS A 6 9.14 -19.87 37.64
CA LYS A 6 7.70 -19.87 37.33
C LYS A 6 7.36 -18.67 36.46
N ALA A 7 6.31 -18.81 35.64
CA ALA A 7 5.85 -17.69 34.85
C ALA A 7 5.03 -16.70 35.68
N SER A 8 5.24 -15.41 35.41
CA SER A 8 4.37 -14.36 35.96
C SER A 8 3.00 -14.38 35.25
N THR A 9 1.97 -13.83 35.90
CA THR A 9 0.63 -13.71 35.29
C THR A 9 0.67 -12.96 33.95
N ALA A 10 1.46 -11.92 33.90
CA ALA A 10 1.68 -11.14 32.68
C ALA A 10 2.48 -11.93 31.62
N GLY A 11 3.50 -12.66 32.04
CA GLY A 11 4.29 -13.54 31.17
C GLY A 11 3.45 -14.62 30.51
N LEU A 12 2.50 -15.23 31.25
CA LEU A 12 1.56 -16.20 30.69
C LEU A 12 0.69 -15.61 29.56
N VAL A 13 0.28 -14.35 29.67
CA VAL A 13 -0.49 -13.66 28.61
C VAL A 13 0.35 -13.49 27.35
N ILE A 14 1.64 -13.15 27.48
CA ILE A 14 2.56 -13.00 26.33
C ILE A 14 2.74 -14.34 25.64
N VAL A 15 3.00 -15.41 26.41
CA VAL A 15 3.16 -16.76 25.87
C VAL A 15 1.86 -17.26 25.23
N ASP A 16 0.69 -16.88 25.79
CA ASP A 16 -0.62 -17.25 25.20
C ASP A 16 -0.82 -16.62 23.81
N LYS A 17 -0.47 -15.36 23.65
CA LYS A 17 -0.52 -14.67 22.35
C LYS A 17 0.48 -15.27 21.35
N ALA A 18 1.70 -15.56 21.78
CA ALA A 18 2.73 -16.15 20.93
C ALA A 18 2.31 -17.53 20.39
N ARG A 19 1.76 -18.41 21.22
CA ARG A 19 1.27 -19.72 20.78
C ARG A 19 0.06 -19.62 19.84
N GLN A 20 -0.84 -18.63 20.07
CA GLN A 20 -2.00 -18.42 19.19
C GLN A 20 -1.58 -18.05 17.78
N ARG A 21 -0.53 -17.23 17.64
CA ARG A 21 0.08 -16.90 16.32
C ARG A 21 0.57 -18.15 15.56
N LEU A 22 0.98 -19.19 16.29
CA LEU A 22 1.40 -20.46 15.72
C LEU A 22 0.23 -21.45 15.52
N GLY A 23 -0.99 -21.07 15.89
CA GLY A 23 -2.16 -21.95 15.86
C GLY A 23 -2.11 -23.07 16.90
N TRP A 24 -1.30 -22.94 17.97
CA TRP A 24 -1.08 -23.98 18.96
C TRP A 24 -2.07 -23.87 20.12
N THR A 25 -2.46 -24.99 20.66
CA THR A 25 -3.28 -25.08 21.87
C THR A 25 -2.40 -25.07 23.12
N LYS A 26 -2.93 -24.66 24.28
CA LYS A 26 -2.16 -24.58 25.53
C LYS A 26 -1.47 -25.87 25.94
N THR A 27 -2.12 -27.03 25.72
CA THR A 27 -1.63 -28.32 26.24
C THR A 27 -1.86 -29.51 25.31
N SER A 28 -2.38 -29.35 24.10
CA SER A 28 -2.67 -30.47 23.19
C SER A 28 -1.85 -30.48 21.92
N THR A 29 -1.10 -29.41 21.64
CA THR A 29 -0.19 -29.38 20.47
C THR A 29 1.12 -30.11 20.81
N ALA A 30 1.30 -31.31 20.27
CA ALA A 30 2.47 -32.15 20.55
C ALA A 30 3.80 -31.48 20.18
N ARG A 31 3.82 -30.73 19.08
CA ARG A 31 4.99 -30.03 18.59
C ARG A 31 5.61 -29.08 19.64
N TRP A 32 4.81 -28.39 20.42
CA TRP A 32 5.31 -27.45 21.41
C TRP A 32 6.22 -28.10 22.46
N TRP A 33 5.74 -29.18 23.15
CA TRP A 33 6.58 -29.82 24.14
C TRP A 33 7.70 -30.67 23.54
N GLN A 34 7.57 -31.12 22.28
CA GLN A 34 8.64 -31.76 21.52
C GLN A 34 9.75 -30.79 21.20
N ASP A 35 9.43 -29.59 20.64
CA ASP A 35 10.39 -28.53 20.34
C ASP A 35 11.04 -27.98 21.63
N ALA A 36 10.33 -27.97 22.75
CA ALA A 36 10.85 -27.61 24.07
C ALA A 36 11.54 -28.78 24.81
N HIS A 37 11.75 -29.93 24.17
CA HIS A 37 12.36 -31.13 24.76
C HIS A 37 11.79 -31.48 26.15
N THR A 38 10.47 -31.37 26.33
CA THR A 38 9.80 -31.60 27.60
C THR A 38 8.55 -32.48 27.49
N SER A 39 7.77 -32.57 28.55
CA SER A 39 6.52 -33.35 28.56
C SER A 39 5.29 -32.46 28.58
N ARG A 40 4.15 -33.04 28.12
CA ARG A 40 2.85 -32.37 28.24
C ARG A 40 2.51 -32.01 29.70
N ALA A 41 2.93 -32.80 30.66
CA ALA A 41 2.72 -32.54 32.07
C ALA A 41 3.50 -31.29 32.55
N THR A 42 4.74 -31.13 32.09
CA THR A 42 5.57 -29.96 32.41
C THR A 42 5.00 -28.70 31.77
N LEU A 43 4.52 -28.78 30.51
CA LEU A 43 3.85 -27.66 29.86
C LEU A 43 2.55 -27.25 30.60
N ARG A 44 1.79 -28.23 31.16
CA ARG A 44 0.62 -27.94 31.98
C ARG A 44 1.02 -27.19 33.26
N ARG A 45 2.10 -27.64 33.96
CA ARG A 45 2.64 -26.97 35.16
C ARG A 45 3.08 -25.54 34.85
N PHE A 46 3.73 -25.32 33.70
CA PHE A 46 4.08 -23.99 33.22
C PHE A 46 2.85 -23.07 33.17
N TRP A 47 1.74 -23.56 32.57
CA TRP A 47 0.47 -22.80 32.48
C TRP A 47 -0.24 -22.61 33.80
N GLN A 48 0.01 -23.45 34.80
CA GLN A 48 -0.51 -23.33 36.17
C GLN A 48 0.30 -22.34 37.02
N GLY A 49 1.42 -21.82 36.47
CA GLY A 49 2.31 -20.94 37.23
C GLY A 49 3.21 -21.68 38.22
N ASP A 50 3.34 -23.01 38.11
CA ASP A 50 4.21 -23.79 38.94
C ASP A 50 5.70 -23.59 38.57
N ARG A 51 6.57 -23.74 39.59
CA ARG A 51 8.02 -23.71 39.33
C ARG A 51 8.45 -24.96 38.55
N ILE A 52 9.21 -24.72 37.47
CA ILE A 52 9.85 -25.74 36.61
C ILE A 52 11.34 -25.41 36.44
N GLN A 53 12.13 -26.37 35.98
CA GLN A 53 13.56 -26.17 35.75
C GLN A 53 13.80 -25.03 34.77
N GLN A 54 14.79 -24.18 35.00
CA GLN A 54 15.10 -23.01 34.22
C GLN A 54 15.33 -23.34 32.75
N GLU A 55 16.09 -24.39 32.44
CA GLU A 55 16.37 -24.80 31.08
C GLU A 55 15.09 -25.15 30.30
N ILE A 56 14.16 -25.87 30.95
CA ILE A 56 12.87 -26.24 30.36
C ILE A 56 11.97 -25.01 30.21
N PHE A 57 12.00 -24.09 31.18
CA PHE A 57 11.28 -22.83 31.10
C PHE A 57 11.70 -22.02 29.87
N ILE A 58 13.02 -21.88 29.67
CA ILE A 58 13.62 -21.19 28.51
C ILE A 58 13.21 -21.88 27.21
N ALA A 59 13.31 -23.21 27.13
CA ALA A 59 12.94 -23.97 25.94
C ALA A 59 11.44 -23.85 25.58
N ILE A 60 10.54 -23.78 26.59
CA ILE A 60 9.11 -23.56 26.37
C ILE A 60 8.86 -22.16 25.75
N CYS A 61 9.56 -21.13 26.21
CA CYS A 61 9.47 -19.79 25.69
C CYS A 61 10.04 -19.69 24.26
N GLN A 62 11.20 -20.30 24.01
CA GLN A 62 11.87 -20.30 22.71
C GLN A 62 11.05 -21.05 21.65
N ALA A 63 10.39 -22.14 22.00
CA ALA A 63 9.55 -22.90 21.10
C ALA A 63 8.38 -22.09 20.51
N VAL A 64 7.95 -21.02 21.18
CA VAL A 64 6.94 -20.07 20.70
C VAL A 64 7.55 -18.75 20.19
N GLY A 65 8.90 -18.72 19.97
CA GLY A 65 9.61 -17.56 19.42
C GLY A 65 9.94 -16.47 20.43
N ILE A 66 9.85 -16.75 21.73
CA ILE A 66 10.21 -15.78 22.79
C ILE A 66 11.64 -16.07 23.26
N HIS A 67 12.58 -15.21 22.89
CA HIS A 67 13.99 -15.34 23.28
C HIS A 67 14.31 -14.65 24.63
N ASN A 68 13.57 -13.62 25.01
CA ASN A 68 13.73 -12.90 26.28
C ASN A 68 12.84 -13.53 27.37
N TRP A 69 13.18 -14.75 27.77
CA TRP A 69 12.45 -15.52 28.78
C TRP A 69 12.38 -14.84 30.15
N GLU A 70 13.32 -13.93 30.46
CA GLU A 70 13.35 -13.14 31.69
C GLU A 70 12.08 -12.32 31.89
N THR A 71 11.48 -11.86 30.81
CA THR A 71 10.23 -11.08 30.83
C THR A 71 9.01 -11.95 31.17
N ILE A 72 9.15 -13.26 31.04
CA ILE A 72 8.08 -14.24 31.31
C ILE A 72 8.17 -14.76 32.76
N ALA A 73 9.40 -14.85 33.30
CA ALA A 73 9.66 -15.42 34.63
C ALA A 73 9.24 -14.47 35.75
N ASP A 74 8.72 -15.04 36.84
CA ASP A 74 8.51 -14.34 38.10
C ASP A 74 9.82 -14.41 38.93
N ILE A 75 10.70 -13.41 38.72
CA ILE A 75 11.99 -13.27 39.40
C ILE A 75 11.79 -12.28 40.57
N PRO A 76 11.98 -12.66 41.83
CA PRO A 76 11.93 -11.70 42.94
C PRO A 76 13.17 -10.78 42.89
N ASP A 77 12.94 -9.50 42.90
CA ASP A 77 13.81 -8.35 43.07
C ASP A 77 15.32 -8.52 42.87
N ALA A 78 15.82 -8.02 41.74
CA ALA A 78 17.06 -7.32 41.64
C ALA A 78 16.79 -6.02 40.87
N ASP A 79 16.83 -4.90 41.58
CA ASP A 79 16.74 -3.50 41.15
C ASP A 79 15.59 -3.16 40.14
N GLU A 80 14.67 -2.36 40.62
CA GLU A 80 13.58 -1.71 39.92
C GLU A 80 14.06 -0.99 38.62
N LYS A 81 14.19 -1.73 37.55
CA LYS A 81 13.71 -1.32 36.23
C LYS A 81 12.62 -2.33 35.87
N ALA A 82 11.43 -2.12 36.39
CA ALA A 82 10.24 -2.80 35.93
C ALA A 82 10.21 -2.62 34.40
N ILE A 83 10.47 -3.72 33.67
CA ILE A 83 10.07 -3.79 32.26
C ILE A 83 8.55 -3.77 32.31
N SER A 84 7.99 -2.57 32.29
CA SER A 84 6.55 -2.38 32.21
C SER A 84 6.15 -3.00 30.89
N ILE A 85 5.31 -4.05 30.94
CA ILE A 85 4.72 -4.61 29.73
C ILE A 85 3.98 -3.47 29.05
N PRO A 86 4.31 -3.13 27.80
CA PRO A 86 3.65 -2.03 27.14
C PRO A 86 2.14 -2.30 27.07
N TYR A 87 1.36 -1.29 27.36
CA TYR A 87 -0.08 -1.33 27.11
C TYR A 87 -0.32 -1.58 25.62
N LEU A 88 -1.07 -2.63 25.28
CA LEU A 88 -1.33 -3.01 23.88
C LEU A 88 -2.83 -2.83 23.59
N ASP A 89 -3.15 -1.86 22.75
CA ASP A 89 -4.48 -1.67 22.18
C ASP A 89 -4.35 -1.75 20.64
N TRP A 90 -4.51 -2.94 20.10
CA TRP A 90 -4.35 -3.17 18.70
C TRP A 90 -5.30 -4.20 18.09
N ASP A 91 -6.49 -4.27 18.63
CA ASP A 91 -7.53 -5.15 18.13
C ASP A 91 -7.93 -4.83 16.68
N GLU A 92 -7.68 -3.60 16.23
CA GLU A 92 -7.88 -3.17 14.83
C GLU A 92 -6.69 -3.50 13.90
N ALA A 93 -5.57 -4.00 14.41
CA ALA A 93 -4.42 -4.36 13.59
C ALA A 93 -4.73 -5.62 12.77
N PRO A 94 -4.47 -5.61 11.45
CA PRO A 94 -4.73 -6.77 10.62
C PRO A 94 -3.74 -7.89 10.91
N ASP A 95 -4.17 -9.14 10.73
CA ASP A 95 -3.27 -10.28 10.74
C ASP A 95 -2.49 -10.36 9.41
N VAL A 96 -1.17 -10.52 9.50
CA VAL A 96 -0.28 -10.66 8.34
C VAL A 96 0.44 -11.99 8.40
N GLU A 97 -0.02 -12.94 7.58
CA GLU A 97 0.50 -14.31 7.55
C GLU A 97 2.01 -14.41 7.29
N SER A 98 2.57 -13.49 6.48
CA SER A 98 3.98 -13.57 6.08
C SER A 98 4.54 -12.20 5.66
N PHE A 99 5.71 -11.89 6.18
CA PHE A 99 6.49 -10.70 5.86
C PHE A 99 7.83 -11.11 5.25
N TYR A 100 8.28 -10.43 4.18
CA TYR A 100 9.49 -10.76 3.46
C TYR A 100 10.38 -9.55 3.27
N GLY A 101 11.65 -9.70 3.59
CA GLY A 101 12.68 -8.70 3.37
C GLY A 101 12.47 -7.41 4.17
N ARG A 102 12.76 -6.27 3.55
CA ARG A 102 12.59 -4.94 4.15
C ARG A 102 13.52 -4.64 5.34
N SER A 103 14.61 -5.37 5.47
CA SER A 103 15.53 -5.21 6.61
C SER A 103 16.12 -3.78 6.68
N ARG A 104 16.33 -3.14 5.52
CA ARG A 104 16.85 -1.75 5.46
C ARG A 104 15.79 -0.76 5.93
N GLU A 105 14.57 -0.90 5.44
CA GLU A 105 13.45 -0.04 5.82
C GLU A 105 13.11 -0.21 7.29
N LEU A 106 13.12 -1.44 7.82
CA LEU A 106 12.93 -1.72 9.24
C LEU A 106 14.00 -1.04 10.09
N ALA A 107 15.27 -1.22 9.78
CA ALA A 107 16.39 -0.59 10.50
C ALA A 107 16.30 0.94 10.46
N GLN A 108 15.92 1.51 9.32
CA GLN A 108 15.74 2.95 9.16
C GLN A 108 14.59 3.48 10.01
N LEU A 109 13.44 2.79 10.01
CA LEU A 109 12.28 3.16 10.82
C LEU A 109 12.59 3.01 12.30
N GLU A 110 13.24 1.92 12.72
CA GLU A 110 13.67 1.72 14.10
C GLU A 110 14.60 2.85 14.56
N GLN A 111 15.59 3.24 13.74
CA GLN A 111 16.44 4.38 14.03
C GLN A 111 15.62 5.65 14.22
N TRP A 112 14.66 5.96 13.36
CA TRP A 112 13.83 7.15 13.45
C TRP A 112 12.95 7.16 14.70
N LEU A 113 12.37 6.02 15.04
CA LEU A 113 11.48 5.92 16.20
C LEU A 113 12.27 5.95 17.52
N ILE A 114 13.42 5.31 17.56
CA ILE A 114 14.16 5.09 18.83
C ILE A 114 15.28 6.08 19.03
N ALA A 115 16.24 6.15 18.07
CA ALA A 115 17.44 6.97 18.24
C ALA A 115 17.17 8.45 17.93
N ASP A 116 16.46 8.72 16.83
CA ASP A 116 16.16 10.09 16.41
C ASP A 116 14.92 10.67 17.11
N ALA A 117 14.16 9.84 17.84
CA ALA A 117 12.96 10.19 18.59
C ALA A 117 11.98 11.05 17.76
N CYS A 118 11.71 10.63 16.51
CA CYS A 118 10.79 11.32 15.64
C CYS A 118 9.37 11.33 16.24
N LYS A 119 8.69 12.46 16.13
CA LYS A 119 7.32 12.65 16.61
C LYS A 119 6.28 12.09 15.66
N LEU A 120 6.56 12.18 14.36
CA LEU A 120 5.71 11.65 13.32
C LEU A 120 6.57 11.02 12.22
N VAL A 121 6.23 9.78 11.88
CA VAL A 121 6.86 9.04 10.79
C VAL A 121 5.76 8.53 9.85
N ALA A 122 5.92 8.78 8.56
CA ALA A 122 4.99 8.32 7.54
C ALA A 122 5.61 7.22 6.69
N ILE A 123 4.90 6.11 6.50
CA ILE A 123 5.19 5.10 5.49
C ILE A 123 4.24 5.33 4.32
N VAL A 124 4.78 5.78 3.20
CA VAL A 124 4.01 6.17 2.02
C VAL A 124 4.28 5.21 0.86
N GLY A 125 3.30 4.98 -0.01
CA GLY A 125 3.48 4.17 -1.22
C GLY A 125 2.18 3.63 -1.79
N ILE A 126 2.24 3.12 -3.00
CA ILE A 126 1.08 2.60 -3.72
C ILE A 126 0.33 1.50 -2.94
N GLY A 127 -0.95 1.29 -3.26
CA GLY A 127 -1.76 0.24 -2.66
C GLY A 127 -1.17 -1.17 -2.87
N GLY A 128 -1.11 -1.98 -1.81
CA GLY A 128 -0.57 -3.35 -1.89
C GLY A 128 0.97 -3.47 -1.82
N ILE A 129 1.71 -2.36 -1.65
CA ILE A 129 3.18 -2.38 -1.58
C ILE A 129 3.73 -2.92 -0.24
N GLY A 130 2.88 -3.08 0.78
CA GLY A 130 3.25 -3.68 2.06
C GLY A 130 3.46 -2.69 3.20
N LYS A 131 2.87 -1.48 3.17
CA LYS A 131 2.98 -0.47 4.24
C LYS A 131 2.52 -0.98 5.61
N THR A 132 1.31 -1.48 5.66
CA THR A 132 0.71 -2.04 6.88
C THR A 132 1.51 -3.23 7.41
N ALA A 133 1.98 -4.12 6.52
CA ALA A 133 2.82 -5.26 6.90
C ALA A 133 4.17 -4.81 7.48
N LEU A 134 4.77 -3.74 6.91
CA LEU A 134 6.00 -3.16 7.43
C LEU A 134 5.79 -2.51 8.81
N ALA A 135 4.67 -1.79 9.00
CA ALA A 135 4.33 -1.19 10.29
C ALA A 135 4.15 -2.28 11.38
N LEU A 136 3.48 -3.39 11.05
CA LEU A 136 3.32 -4.53 11.96
C LEU A 136 4.66 -5.18 12.31
N ALA A 137 5.50 -5.46 11.31
CA ALA A 137 6.82 -6.03 11.53
C ALA A 137 7.70 -5.09 12.38
N LEU A 138 7.61 -3.78 12.18
CA LEU A 138 8.33 -2.79 12.98
C LEU A 138 7.91 -2.84 14.45
N VAL A 139 6.62 -3.00 14.74
CA VAL A 139 6.14 -3.10 16.11
C VAL A 139 6.81 -4.26 16.86
N ASP A 140 6.96 -5.43 16.23
CA ASP A 140 7.63 -6.57 16.85
C ASP A 140 9.07 -6.24 17.29
N HIS A 141 9.74 -5.33 16.56
CA HIS A 141 11.11 -4.87 16.88
C HIS A 141 11.15 -3.82 17.99
N VAL A 142 10.14 -2.93 18.07
CA VAL A 142 10.23 -1.74 18.92
C VAL A 142 9.30 -1.76 20.13
N GLN A 143 8.40 -2.73 20.27
CA GLN A 143 7.33 -2.74 21.29
C GLN A 143 7.85 -2.52 22.72
N LEU A 144 8.99 -3.10 23.08
CA LEU A 144 9.58 -2.97 24.42
C LEU A 144 10.26 -1.61 24.69
N LYS A 145 10.29 -0.72 23.69
CA LYS A 145 10.86 0.63 23.80
C LYS A 145 9.81 1.70 24.02
N PHE A 146 8.53 1.30 24.07
CA PHE A 146 7.39 2.17 24.33
C PHE A 146 6.60 1.68 25.53
N ASP A 147 5.98 2.60 26.26
CA ASP A 147 5.11 2.30 27.40
C ASP A 147 3.75 1.76 26.94
N GLY A 148 3.37 2.04 25.70
CA GLY A 148 2.16 1.52 25.08
C GLY A 148 2.15 1.67 23.58
N LEU A 149 1.37 0.78 22.94
CA LEU A 149 1.15 0.70 21.50
C LEU A 149 -0.34 0.76 21.24
N ILE A 150 -0.72 1.67 20.35
CA ILE A 150 -2.11 1.90 19.99
C ILE A 150 -2.23 1.85 18.47
N TRP A 151 -3.10 0.98 17.95
CA TRP A 151 -3.37 0.85 16.53
C TRP A 151 -4.78 1.34 16.22
N ARG A 152 -4.93 2.16 15.17
CA ARG A 152 -6.23 2.57 14.64
C ARG A 152 -6.25 2.44 13.12
N ASN A 153 -7.29 1.83 12.60
CA ASN A 153 -7.54 1.69 11.17
C ASN A 153 -8.46 2.83 10.69
N LEU A 154 -7.93 3.72 9.86
CA LEU A 154 -8.67 4.87 9.34
C LEU A 154 -9.34 4.62 7.98
N GLN A 155 -9.21 3.42 7.41
CA GLN A 155 -9.85 3.08 6.12
C GLN A 155 -11.38 3.10 6.18
N THR A 156 -11.96 2.93 7.37
CA THR A 156 -13.41 3.05 7.63
C THR A 156 -13.89 4.50 7.67
N THR A 157 -13.00 5.46 7.49
CA THR A 157 -13.29 6.92 7.51
C THR A 157 -14.03 7.39 8.76
N PRO A 158 -13.54 7.07 9.99
CA PRO A 158 -14.17 7.54 11.22
C PRO A 158 -14.15 9.07 11.27
N SER A 159 -15.09 9.69 11.98
CA SER A 159 -14.98 11.11 12.31
C SER A 159 -13.79 11.35 13.27
N LEU A 160 -13.16 12.53 13.19
CA LEU A 160 -12.05 12.84 14.12
C LEU A 160 -12.52 12.79 15.59
N SER A 161 -13.77 13.17 15.86
CA SER A 161 -14.37 13.04 17.19
C SER A 161 -14.36 11.59 17.67
N SER A 162 -14.86 10.64 16.85
CA SER A 162 -14.87 9.20 17.19
C SER A 162 -13.46 8.65 17.41
N LEU A 163 -12.49 9.08 16.61
CA LEU A 163 -11.09 8.68 16.79
C LEU A 163 -10.55 9.19 18.13
N LEU A 164 -10.75 10.48 18.45
CA LEU A 164 -10.31 11.07 19.70
C LEU A 164 -11.01 10.43 20.92
N ASP A 165 -12.32 10.15 20.84
CA ASP A 165 -13.05 9.40 21.85
C ASP A 165 -12.41 8.04 22.11
N SER A 166 -12.14 7.27 21.06
CA SER A 166 -11.52 5.96 21.19
C SER A 166 -10.12 6.01 21.79
N LEU A 167 -9.32 7.03 21.44
CA LEU A 167 -7.97 7.22 21.97
C LEU A 167 -7.98 7.68 23.44
N LEU A 168 -8.86 8.64 23.80
CA LEU A 168 -8.93 9.17 25.15
C LEU A 168 -9.52 8.16 26.15
N ASN A 169 -10.43 7.30 25.72
CA ASN A 169 -10.96 6.22 26.55
C ASN A 169 -9.90 5.23 27.05
N ILE A 170 -8.77 5.13 26.32
CA ILE A 170 -7.62 4.32 26.75
C ILE A 170 -6.96 4.89 28.03
N PHE A 171 -6.88 6.23 28.12
CA PHE A 171 -6.13 6.91 29.17
C PHE A 171 -6.98 7.29 30.37
N ALA A 172 -8.22 7.70 30.14
CA ALA A 172 -9.20 8.02 31.16
C ALA A 172 -10.59 8.07 30.50
N GLN A 173 -11.62 7.60 31.20
CA GLN A 173 -13.01 7.76 30.74
C GLN A 173 -13.37 9.27 30.74
N ALA A 174 -12.99 9.98 29.70
CA ALA A 174 -13.18 11.41 29.59
C ALA A 174 -14.26 11.72 28.57
N VAL A 175 -15.28 12.45 29.00
CA VAL A 175 -16.28 13.03 28.08
C VAL A 175 -15.61 14.13 27.25
N ILE A 176 -15.82 14.09 25.95
CA ILE A 176 -15.29 15.08 25.00
C ILE A 176 -16.34 16.15 24.78
N ASP A 177 -16.02 17.39 25.15
CA ASP A 177 -16.88 18.55 24.90
C ASP A 177 -16.66 19.10 23.48
N ASN A 178 -15.39 19.12 23.01
CA ASN A 178 -15.03 19.57 21.68
C ASN A 178 -13.67 19.03 21.20
N ILE A 179 -13.45 19.00 19.87
CA ILE A 179 -12.24 18.46 19.21
C ILE A 179 -10.93 19.15 19.68
N PRO A 180 -10.83 20.51 19.78
CA PRO A 180 -9.60 21.16 20.24
C PRO A 180 -9.18 20.76 21.65
N GLN A 181 -10.12 20.66 22.58
CA GLN A 181 -9.84 20.22 23.96
C GLN A 181 -9.43 18.75 24.01
N ALA A 182 -10.10 17.89 23.23
CA ALA A 182 -9.76 16.47 23.11
C ALA A 182 -8.34 16.27 22.56
N THR A 183 -7.97 17.03 21.52
CA THR A 183 -6.62 16.99 20.96
C THR A 183 -5.57 17.43 21.98
N THR A 184 -5.85 18.50 22.74
CA THR A 184 -4.95 18.99 23.78
C THR A 184 -4.78 17.97 24.90
N LYS A 185 -5.86 17.32 25.36
CA LYS A 185 -5.82 16.23 26.34
C LYS A 185 -4.97 15.06 25.83
N LEU A 186 -5.18 14.62 24.57
CA LEU A 186 -4.40 13.55 23.97
C LEU A 186 -2.90 13.88 23.96
N ILE A 187 -2.53 15.07 23.52
CA ILE A 187 -1.12 15.52 23.50
C ILE A 187 -0.54 15.50 24.91
N HIS A 188 -1.31 15.89 25.93
CA HIS A 188 -0.87 15.83 27.31
C HIS A 188 -0.54 14.38 27.75
N TYR A 189 -1.38 13.39 27.41
CA TYR A 189 -1.07 11.98 27.69
C TYR A 189 0.17 11.49 26.93
N LEU A 190 0.34 11.89 25.67
CA LEU A 190 1.52 11.58 24.87
C LEU A 190 2.81 12.22 25.41
N GLN A 191 2.72 13.26 26.24
CA GLN A 191 3.83 13.88 26.96
C GLN A 191 4.21 13.13 28.24
N GLN A 192 3.24 12.49 28.91
CA GLN A 192 3.48 11.83 30.18
C GLN A 192 4.24 10.52 30.04
N ARG A 193 3.98 9.77 28.97
CA ARG A 193 4.60 8.47 28.68
C ARG A 193 4.93 8.36 27.20
N ARG A 194 5.77 7.38 26.86
CA ARG A 194 6.23 7.15 25.49
C ARG A 194 5.32 6.14 24.78
N TYR A 195 4.35 6.61 24.03
CA TYR A 195 3.46 5.78 23.22
C TYR A 195 3.88 5.72 21.75
N LEU A 196 3.62 4.58 21.11
CA LEU A 196 3.61 4.47 19.66
C LEU A 196 2.15 4.39 19.19
N LEU A 197 1.67 5.48 18.59
CA LEU A 197 0.34 5.56 17.98
C LEU A 197 0.46 5.26 16.50
N ILE A 198 -0.18 4.18 16.04
CA ILE A 198 -0.18 3.76 14.64
C ILE A 198 -1.55 4.07 14.04
N LEU A 199 -1.54 4.89 12.97
CA LEU A 199 -2.73 5.26 12.21
C LEU A 199 -2.60 4.68 10.79
N ASP A 200 -3.31 3.59 10.53
CA ASP A 200 -3.22 2.87 9.26
C ASP A 200 -4.27 3.37 8.26
N GLY A 201 -3.83 3.68 7.02
CA GLY A 201 -4.73 4.11 5.95
C GLY A 201 -5.19 5.57 6.04
N VAL A 202 -4.30 6.47 6.44
CA VAL A 202 -4.60 7.90 6.66
C VAL A 202 -5.12 8.59 5.40
N GLU A 203 -4.79 8.12 4.19
CA GLU A 203 -5.31 8.69 2.93
C GLU A 203 -6.84 8.78 2.90
N ALA A 204 -7.54 7.87 3.56
CA ALA A 204 -9.01 7.85 3.57
C ALA A 204 -9.64 9.08 4.25
N VAL A 205 -8.89 9.73 5.14
CA VAL A 205 -9.38 10.87 5.94
C VAL A 205 -8.65 12.18 5.64
N LEU A 206 -7.62 12.19 4.78
CA LEU A 206 -6.84 13.39 4.45
C LEU A 206 -7.65 14.48 3.73
N SER A 207 -8.76 14.14 3.09
CA SER A 207 -9.70 15.09 2.49
C SER A 207 -10.44 15.92 3.55
N GLN A 208 -10.50 15.45 4.80
CA GLN A 208 -11.10 16.15 5.92
C GLN A 208 -10.07 17.12 6.53
N PRO A 209 -10.29 18.46 6.50
CA PRO A 209 -9.31 19.44 6.99
C PRO A 209 -8.94 19.25 8.46
N GLU A 210 -9.87 18.76 9.26
CA GLU A 210 -9.70 18.49 10.69
C GLU A 210 -8.59 17.47 10.97
N TYR A 211 -8.51 16.40 10.17
CA TYR A 211 -7.47 15.40 10.30
C TYR A 211 -6.08 15.94 9.94
N SER A 212 -6.00 16.77 8.91
CA SER A 212 -4.74 17.42 8.54
C SER A 212 -4.26 18.37 9.65
N GLN A 213 -5.16 19.12 10.27
CA GLN A 213 -4.84 20.00 11.43
C GLN A 213 -4.42 19.17 12.65
N PHE A 214 -5.13 18.11 12.97
CA PHE A 214 -4.83 17.18 14.05
C PHE A 214 -3.41 16.60 13.92
N LEU A 215 -3.08 16.01 12.77
CA LEU A 215 -1.77 15.44 12.51
C LEU A 215 -0.65 16.50 12.56
N GLN A 216 -0.92 17.71 12.06
CA GLN A 216 0.02 18.83 12.21
C GLN A 216 0.25 19.21 13.67
N GLN A 217 -0.80 19.25 14.48
CA GLN A 217 -0.67 19.52 15.91
C GLN A 217 0.18 18.45 16.61
N LEU A 218 -0.05 17.17 16.32
CA LEU A 218 0.78 16.07 16.82
C LEU A 218 2.25 16.23 16.42
N SER A 219 2.53 16.63 15.19
CA SER A 219 3.90 16.79 14.69
C SER A 219 4.64 18.00 15.30
N LYS A 220 3.93 19.11 15.62
CA LYS A 220 4.52 20.36 16.11
C LYS A 220 4.70 20.38 17.64
N ASN A 221 3.77 19.81 18.40
CA ASN A 221 3.82 19.83 19.84
C ASN A 221 4.95 18.97 20.40
N ARG A 222 5.47 19.34 21.58
CA ARG A 222 6.49 18.55 22.28
C ARG A 222 5.82 17.37 22.98
N HIS A 223 6.25 16.15 22.65
CA HIS A 223 5.90 14.92 23.35
C HIS A 223 7.02 13.89 23.16
N HIS A 224 7.03 12.83 23.97
CA HIS A 224 8.00 11.74 23.94
C HIS A 224 7.54 10.55 23.09
N SER A 225 6.29 10.56 22.69
CA SER A 225 5.61 9.54 21.88
C SER A 225 5.92 9.71 20.40
N CYS A 226 5.66 8.67 19.61
CA CYS A 226 5.75 8.73 18.15
C CYS A 226 4.39 8.38 17.52
N VAL A 227 4.03 9.10 16.47
CA VAL A 227 2.89 8.77 15.61
C VAL A 227 3.43 8.17 14.31
N LEU A 228 3.11 6.91 14.05
CA LEU A 228 3.43 6.20 12.81
C LEU A 228 2.19 6.17 11.93
N ILE A 229 2.26 6.74 10.76
CA ILE A 229 1.15 6.72 9.81
C ILE A 229 1.49 5.88 8.58
N THR A 230 0.53 5.14 8.07
CA THR A 230 0.62 4.57 6.73
C THR A 230 -0.33 5.30 5.79
N SER A 231 0.10 5.56 4.57
CA SER A 231 -0.72 6.27 3.58
C SER A 231 -0.36 5.89 2.15
N ARG A 232 -1.35 5.93 1.25
CA ARG A 232 -1.12 5.85 -0.20
C ARG A 232 -0.69 7.19 -0.78
N GLU A 233 -0.95 8.28 -0.06
CA GLU A 233 -0.59 9.64 -0.43
C GLU A 233 0.27 10.27 0.67
N GLN A 234 1.33 10.96 0.30
CA GLN A 234 2.11 11.76 1.26
C GLN A 234 1.28 12.99 1.67
N PRO A 235 0.95 13.15 2.95
CA PRO A 235 0.23 14.32 3.42
C PRO A 235 0.97 15.62 3.08
N LYS A 236 0.24 16.66 2.65
CA LYS A 236 0.81 17.94 2.21
C LYS A 236 1.72 18.57 3.24
N PHE A 237 1.39 18.47 4.53
CA PHE A 237 2.18 19.03 5.62
C PHE A 237 3.52 18.29 5.87
N LEU A 238 3.72 17.12 5.24
CA LEU A 238 4.98 16.35 5.28
C LEU A 238 5.86 16.60 4.05
N ALA A 239 5.58 17.62 3.26
CA ALA A 239 6.36 17.92 2.04
C ALA A 239 7.85 18.17 2.31
N ASN A 240 8.19 18.61 3.52
CA ASN A 240 9.56 18.84 3.94
C ASN A 240 9.87 18.01 5.20
N ASP A 241 10.75 17.05 5.08
CA ASP A 241 11.26 16.29 6.21
C ASP A 241 12.00 17.24 7.18
N THR A 242 11.75 17.03 8.46
CA THR A 242 12.45 17.74 9.55
C THR A 242 13.19 16.73 10.43
N LYS A 243 13.92 17.21 11.42
CA LYS A 243 14.58 16.30 12.38
C LYS A 243 13.60 15.38 13.12
N THR A 244 12.36 15.82 13.34
CA THR A 244 11.36 15.10 14.14
C THR A 244 10.17 14.60 13.35
N VAL A 245 10.11 14.90 12.04
CA VAL A 245 9.02 14.48 11.14
C VAL A 245 9.65 13.97 9.86
N ARG A 246 9.42 12.70 9.52
CA ARG A 246 10.06 12.04 8.38
C ARG A 246 9.07 11.18 7.61
N SER A 247 9.36 10.98 6.33
CA SER A 247 8.60 10.11 5.45
C SER A 247 9.49 9.07 4.77
N LEU A 248 9.02 7.83 4.72
CA LEU A 248 9.62 6.73 3.98
C LEU A 248 8.72 6.36 2.81
N THR A 249 9.17 6.62 1.59
CA THR A 249 8.48 6.14 0.38
C THR A 249 8.88 4.69 0.10
N LEU A 250 7.90 3.79 0.27
CA LEU A 250 8.09 2.36 0.11
C LEU A 250 8.00 1.96 -1.36
N LYS A 251 9.08 1.39 -1.88
CA LYS A 251 9.17 0.86 -3.25
C LYS A 251 8.91 -0.65 -3.26
N GLY A 252 8.93 -1.29 -4.42
CA GLY A 252 8.86 -2.74 -4.54
C GLY A 252 9.99 -3.45 -3.79
N LEU A 253 9.82 -4.74 -3.51
CA LEU A 253 10.84 -5.59 -2.90
C LEU A 253 12.10 -5.63 -3.74
N LEU A 254 13.24 -5.69 -3.09
CA LEU A 254 14.51 -5.98 -3.75
C LEU A 254 14.44 -7.39 -4.37
N LYS A 255 15.27 -7.64 -5.38
CA LYS A 255 15.28 -8.93 -6.11
C LYS A 255 15.39 -10.12 -5.16
N ILE A 256 16.28 -10.07 -4.17
CA ILE A 256 16.50 -11.16 -3.21
C ILE A 256 15.24 -11.39 -2.38
N GLU A 257 14.62 -10.34 -1.87
CA GLU A 257 13.40 -10.39 -1.05
C GLU A 257 12.19 -10.89 -1.86
N ALA A 258 12.07 -10.45 -3.11
CA ALA A 258 11.02 -10.93 -4.03
C ALA A 258 11.20 -12.42 -4.38
N LEU A 259 12.46 -12.90 -4.49
CA LEU A 259 12.74 -14.32 -4.68
C LEU A 259 12.32 -15.16 -3.47
N GLU A 260 12.51 -14.68 -2.25
CA GLU A 260 12.04 -15.36 -1.03
C GLU A 260 10.51 -15.47 -1.02
N LEU A 261 9.80 -14.39 -1.38
CA LEU A 261 8.36 -14.41 -1.53
C LEU A 261 7.91 -15.43 -2.59
N LEU A 262 8.53 -15.43 -3.78
CA LEU A 262 8.19 -16.37 -4.86
C LEU A 262 8.51 -17.82 -4.49
N LYS A 263 9.60 -18.06 -3.76
CA LYS A 263 9.94 -19.39 -3.22
C LYS A 263 8.84 -19.90 -2.28
N SER A 264 8.28 -19.05 -1.42
CA SER A 264 7.17 -19.43 -0.55
C SER A 264 5.88 -19.75 -1.33
N LYS A 265 5.80 -19.29 -2.60
CA LYS A 265 4.69 -19.58 -3.53
C LYS A 265 4.97 -20.79 -4.43
N GLY A 266 6.03 -21.56 -4.15
CA GLY A 266 6.33 -22.83 -4.82
C GLY A 266 7.25 -22.73 -6.04
N PHE A 267 7.87 -21.57 -6.31
CA PHE A 267 8.84 -21.44 -7.39
C PHE A 267 10.25 -21.83 -6.93
N ALA A 268 10.97 -22.59 -7.78
CA ALA A 268 12.36 -22.94 -7.49
C ALA A 268 13.28 -21.73 -7.69
N GLN A 269 14.25 -21.53 -6.80
CA GLN A 269 15.13 -20.35 -6.81
C GLN A 269 15.92 -20.15 -8.12
N LYS A 270 16.17 -21.22 -8.88
CA LYS A 270 16.90 -21.21 -10.16
C LYS A 270 15.99 -21.25 -11.38
N GLU A 271 14.70 -21.05 -11.23
CA GLU A 271 13.75 -21.11 -12.31
C GLU A 271 13.96 -19.97 -13.32
N LEU A 272 13.94 -20.32 -14.59
CA LEU A 272 14.13 -19.36 -15.68
C LEU A 272 12.96 -18.36 -15.70
N GLY A 273 13.29 -17.06 -15.84
CA GLY A 273 12.30 -15.99 -15.94
C GLY A 273 11.92 -15.31 -14.63
N LEU A 274 12.29 -15.83 -13.43
CA LEU A 274 11.99 -15.20 -12.14
C LEU A 274 12.44 -13.74 -12.07
N SER A 275 13.67 -13.46 -12.54
CA SER A 275 14.19 -12.08 -12.54
C SER A 275 13.38 -11.15 -13.44
N VAL A 276 12.93 -11.66 -14.60
CA VAL A 276 12.09 -10.90 -15.54
C VAL A 276 10.71 -10.68 -14.94
N LEU A 277 10.13 -11.70 -14.29
CA LEU A 277 8.85 -11.59 -13.60
C LEU A 277 8.91 -10.52 -12.49
N ILE A 278 9.96 -10.55 -11.66
CA ILE A 278 10.16 -9.55 -10.59
C ILE A 278 10.30 -8.15 -11.20
N GLN A 279 11.03 -8.00 -12.29
CA GLN A 279 11.21 -6.72 -12.97
C GLN A 279 9.91 -6.23 -13.61
N LEU A 280 9.14 -7.12 -14.23
CA LEU A 280 7.83 -6.82 -14.85
C LEU A 280 6.86 -6.23 -13.83
N TYR A 281 6.83 -6.78 -12.61
CA TYR A 281 6.00 -6.29 -11.51
C TYR A 281 6.73 -5.31 -10.58
N ARG A 282 7.96 -4.88 -10.91
CA ARG A 282 8.77 -3.97 -10.08
C ARG A 282 8.90 -4.43 -8.62
N GLY A 283 8.90 -5.74 -8.38
CA GLY A 283 8.96 -6.29 -7.03
C GLY A 283 7.73 -6.01 -6.16
N HIS A 284 6.57 -5.68 -6.77
CA HIS A 284 5.34 -5.35 -6.03
C HIS A 284 4.78 -6.59 -5.29
N PRO A 285 4.78 -6.63 -3.93
CA PRO A 285 4.52 -7.86 -3.19
C PRO A 285 3.14 -8.46 -3.47
N LEU A 286 2.08 -7.62 -3.43
CA LEU A 286 0.72 -8.09 -3.68
C LEU A 286 0.55 -8.61 -5.10
N ALA A 287 1.12 -7.94 -6.09
CA ALA A 287 1.04 -8.39 -7.47
C ALA A 287 1.74 -9.74 -7.68
N LEU A 288 2.94 -9.92 -7.11
CA LEU A 288 3.67 -11.18 -7.14
C LEU A 288 2.89 -12.30 -6.42
N LYS A 289 2.25 -12.00 -5.27
CA LYS A 289 1.38 -12.96 -4.57
C LYS A 289 0.17 -13.37 -5.40
N LEU A 290 -0.44 -12.44 -6.14
CA LEU A 290 -1.65 -12.69 -6.94
C LEU A 290 -1.36 -13.38 -8.27
N VAL A 291 -0.23 -13.09 -8.93
CA VAL A 291 0.12 -13.74 -10.19
C VAL A 291 0.68 -15.14 -10.00
N SER A 292 1.28 -15.42 -8.86
CA SER A 292 1.89 -16.74 -8.56
C SER A 292 0.93 -17.92 -8.70
N PRO A 293 -0.27 -17.94 -8.08
CA PRO A 293 -1.23 -19.03 -8.25
C PRO A 293 -1.69 -19.20 -9.71
N LEU A 294 -1.82 -18.08 -10.45
CA LEU A 294 -2.19 -18.14 -11.87
C LEU A 294 -1.12 -18.82 -12.70
N ILE A 295 0.16 -18.49 -12.48
CA ILE A 295 1.28 -19.16 -13.18
C ILE A 295 1.31 -20.65 -12.83
N GLN A 296 1.09 -20.99 -11.57
CA GLN A 296 1.05 -22.39 -11.12
C GLN A 296 -0.12 -23.17 -11.77
N SER A 297 -1.32 -22.60 -11.79
CA SER A 297 -2.52 -23.30 -12.25
C SER A 297 -2.65 -23.34 -13.78
N VAL A 298 -2.34 -22.26 -14.48
CA VAL A 298 -2.56 -22.14 -15.94
C VAL A 298 -1.34 -22.56 -16.74
N PHE A 299 -0.14 -22.26 -16.23
CA PHE A 299 1.13 -22.53 -16.93
C PHE A 299 1.95 -23.64 -16.27
N ALA A 300 1.36 -24.41 -15.34
CA ALA A 300 2.04 -25.47 -14.60
C ALA A 300 3.37 -25.03 -13.95
N GLY A 301 3.44 -23.78 -13.48
CA GLY A 301 4.63 -23.17 -12.91
C GLY A 301 5.62 -22.60 -13.94
N ASN A 302 5.41 -22.77 -15.23
CA ASN A 302 6.33 -22.31 -16.28
C ASN A 302 6.24 -20.79 -16.48
N ILE A 303 7.16 -20.06 -15.84
CA ILE A 303 7.25 -18.61 -15.90
C ILE A 303 7.56 -18.12 -17.33
N ALA A 304 8.40 -18.84 -18.10
CA ALA A 304 8.75 -18.44 -19.46
C ALA A 304 7.51 -18.47 -20.38
N ALA A 305 6.67 -19.50 -20.25
CA ALA A 305 5.40 -19.59 -20.97
C ALA A 305 4.42 -18.47 -20.59
N PHE A 306 4.38 -18.05 -19.32
CA PHE A 306 3.61 -16.90 -18.89
C PHE A 306 4.17 -15.60 -19.49
N LEU A 307 5.48 -15.37 -19.42
CA LEU A 307 6.12 -14.17 -19.94
C LEU A 307 5.99 -14.03 -21.45
N SER A 308 5.90 -15.15 -22.20
CA SER A 308 5.69 -15.13 -23.66
C SER A 308 4.32 -14.56 -24.06
N GLN A 309 3.34 -14.48 -23.14
CA GLN A 309 2.06 -13.82 -23.37
C GLN A 309 2.20 -12.29 -23.44
N ASN A 310 3.38 -11.76 -23.12
CA ASN A 310 3.75 -10.34 -23.20
C ASN A 310 2.71 -9.38 -22.57
N THR A 311 2.13 -9.80 -21.43
CA THR A 311 1.10 -9.04 -20.72
C THR A 311 1.37 -8.99 -19.21
N VAL A 312 0.92 -7.90 -18.59
CA VAL A 312 0.85 -7.76 -17.11
C VAL A 312 -0.57 -8.15 -16.68
N VAL A 313 -0.70 -9.15 -15.83
CA VAL A 313 -2.00 -9.56 -15.28
C VAL A 313 -2.23 -8.84 -13.96
N ILE A 314 -3.37 -8.18 -13.84
CA ILE A 314 -3.82 -7.52 -12.61
C ILE A 314 -5.05 -8.28 -12.10
N GLY A 315 -4.91 -8.97 -10.98
CA GLY A 315 -6.04 -9.65 -10.34
C GLY A 315 -7.07 -8.65 -9.78
N ASP A 316 -8.32 -9.09 -9.61
CA ASP A 316 -9.46 -8.23 -9.23
C ASP A 316 -9.21 -7.44 -7.94
N ARG A 317 -8.59 -8.05 -6.94
CA ARG A 317 -8.26 -7.38 -5.68
C ARG A 317 -7.33 -6.18 -5.89
N LEU A 318 -6.29 -6.33 -6.70
CA LEU A 318 -5.34 -5.25 -6.98
C LEU A 318 -5.99 -4.20 -7.90
N ARG A 319 -6.79 -4.64 -8.87
CA ARG A 319 -7.58 -3.75 -9.74
C ARG A 319 -8.53 -2.86 -8.90
N GLY A 320 -9.24 -3.43 -7.93
CA GLY A 320 -10.10 -2.67 -7.02
C GLY A 320 -9.33 -1.63 -6.20
N ILE A 321 -8.16 -1.98 -5.69
CA ILE A 321 -7.30 -1.05 -4.94
C ILE A 321 -6.81 0.11 -5.81
N LEU A 322 -6.36 -0.17 -7.05
CA LEU A 322 -5.91 0.85 -8.00
C LEU A 322 -7.08 1.73 -8.45
N LYS A 323 -8.25 1.14 -8.71
CA LYS A 323 -9.46 1.86 -9.11
C LYS A 323 -9.88 2.86 -8.03
N GLN A 324 -9.95 2.43 -6.77
CA GLN A 324 -10.25 3.32 -5.65
C GLN A 324 -9.28 4.49 -5.56
N GLN A 325 -7.98 4.24 -5.78
CA GLN A 325 -6.97 5.29 -5.77
C GLN A 325 -7.11 6.24 -6.96
N PHE A 326 -7.47 5.71 -8.14
CA PHE A 326 -7.64 6.47 -9.37
C PHE A 326 -8.91 7.34 -9.34
N GLU A 327 -10.00 6.90 -8.72
CA GLU A 327 -11.24 7.66 -8.59
C GLU A 327 -11.11 8.87 -7.65
N GLN A 328 -10.07 8.91 -6.81
CA GLN A 328 -9.83 10.01 -5.86
C GLN A 328 -8.94 11.13 -6.41
N ILE A 329 -8.48 11.05 -7.66
CA ILE A 329 -7.63 12.07 -8.27
C ILE A 329 -8.47 13.05 -9.12
N ALA A 330 -7.98 14.30 -9.24
CA ALA A 330 -8.66 15.35 -9.99
C ALA A 330 -8.64 15.07 -11.51
N ASP A 331 -9.56 15.70 -12.24
CA ASP A 331 -9.69 15.48 -13.69
C ASP A 331 -8.39 15.75 -14.46
N LEU A 332 -7.68 16.84 -14.15
CA LEU A 332 -6.38 17.15 -14.77
C LEU A 332 -5.32 16.09 -14.43
N GLU A 333 -5.32 15.57 -13.22
CA GLU A 333 -4.43 14.47 -12.80
C GLU A 333 -4.74 13.19 -13.58
N GLN A 334 -6.03 12.90 -13.84
CA GLN A 334 -6.45 11.77 -14.69
C GLN A 334 -6.00 11.96 -16.13
N ASP A 335 -6.16 13.15 -16.71
CA ASP A 335 -5.71 13.47 -18.06
C ASP A 335 -4.20 13.25 -18.21
N ILE A 336 -3.39 13.70 -17.24
CA ILE A 336 -1.94 13.47 -17.21
C ILE A 336 -1.62 11.97 -17.24
N ILE A 337 -2.27 11.19 -16.38
CA ILE A 337 -2.05 9.74 -16.29
C ILE A 337 -2.45 9.04 -17.59
N TYR A 338 -3.54 9.46 -18.25
CA TYR A 338 -3.95 8.92 -19.53
C TYR A 338 -2.91 9.20 -20.62
N TRP A 339 -2.38 10.43 -20.70
CA TRP A 339 -1.30 10.74 -21.63
C TRP A 339 -0.05 9.90 -21.38
N LEU A 340 0.36 9.70 -20.12
CA LEU A 340 1.48 8.83 -19.79
C LEU A 340 1.23 7.36 -20.19
N ALA A 341 -0.02 6.88 -20.05
CA ALA A 341 -0.39 5.54 -20.50
C ALA A 341 -0.41 5.39 -22.02
N ILE A 342 -0.78 6.43 -22.77
CA ILE A 342 -0.76 6.45 -24.22
C ILE A 342 0.69 6.42 -24.72
N TRP A 343 1.57 7.24 -24.17
CA TRP A 343 2.97 7.31 -24.59
C TRP A 343 3.78 6.06 -24.24
N GLN A 344 3.51 5.42 -23.10
CA GLN A 344 4.20 4.23 -22.60
C GLN A 344 5.73 4.40 -22.45
N GLU A 345 6.21 5.62 -22.48
CA GLU A 345 7.60 6.03 -22.28
C GLU A 345 7.68 7.26 -21.38
N PRO A 346 8.86 7.57 -20.79
CA PRO A 346 9.02 8.77 -19.98
C PRO A 346 8.80 10.05 -20.81
N ILE A 347 7.95 10.96 -20.34
CA ILE A 347 7.62 12.22 -21.02
C ILE A 347 8.14 13.40 -20.17
N SER A 348 8.75 14.41 -20.83
CA SER A 348 9.13 15.67 -20.19
C SER A 348 7.92 16.57 -19.94
N PHE A 349 8.09 17.51 -19.01
CA PHE A 349 7.06 18.51 -18.69
C PHE A 349 6.58 19.27 -19.93
N SER A 350 7.50 19.78 -20.73
CA SER A 350 7.20 20.56 -21.94
C SER A 350 6.41 19.75 -22.97
N ARG A 351 6.76 18.48 -23.13
CA ARG A 351 6.05 17.58 -24.06
C ARG A 351 4.64 17.27 -23.56
N LEU A 352 4.46 17.07 -22.26
CA LEU A 352 3.13 16.87 -21.68
C LEU A 352 2.23 18.08 -21.89
N GLN A 353 2.77 19.29 -21.68
CA GLN A 353 2.03 20.55 -21.88
C GLN A 353 1.52 20.70 -23.31
N THR A 354 2.27 20.26 -24.33
CA THR A 354 1.86 20.38 -25.74
C THR A 354 0.74 19.44 -26.15
N HIS A 355 0.48 18.37 -25.39
CA HIS A 355 -0.56 17.39 -25.72
C HIS A 355 -1.91 17.66 -25.08
N LEU A 356 -1.97 18.53 -24.09
CA LEU A 356 -3.24 18.93 -23.46
C LEU A 356 -4.09 19.71 -24.46
N LEU A 357 -5.33 19.28 -24.69
CA LEU A 357 -6.25 19.92 -25.66
C LEU A 357 -6.54 21.37 -25.30
N ILE A 358 -6.58 21.68 -24.01
CA ILE A 358 -6.77 23.03 -23.49
C ILE A 358 -5.44 23.44 -22.83
N SER A 359 -4.95 24.62 -23.18
CA SER A 359 -3.74 25.16 -22.56
C SER A 359 -3.99 25.34 -21.07
N VAL A 360 -3.17 24.68 -20.26
CA VAL A 360 -3.20 24.75 -18.79
C VAL A 360 -2.04 25.61 -18.31
N ASP A 361 -2.29 26.43 -17.30
CA ASP A 361 -1.23 27.22 -16.67
C ASP A 361 -0.10 26.29 -16.19
N PRO A 362 1.18 26.57 -16.50
CA PRO A 362 2.30 25.75 -16.06
C PRO A 362 2.35 25.49 -14.56
N ALA A 363 1.93 26.43 -13.72
CA ALA A 363 1.89 26.25 -12.27
C ALA A 363 0.87 25.20 -11.86
N ILE A 364 -0.33 25.23 -12.46
CA ILE A 364 -1.40 24.25 -12.20
C ILE A 364 -0.96 22.85 -12.66
N LEU A 365 -0.31 22.75 -13.82
CA LEU A 365 0.22 21.49 -14.34
C LEU A 365 1.31 20.91 -13.42
N LEU A 366 2.22 21.77 -12.92
CA LEU A 366 3.24 21.36 -11.94
C LEU A 366 2.61 20.89 -10.63
N GLU A 367 1.60 21.56 -10.11
CA GLU A 367 0.88 21.15 -8.92
C GLU A 367 0.21 19.77 -9.09
N ALA A 368 -0.40 19.52 -10.25
CA ALA A 368 -0.99 18.23 -10.59
C ALA A 368 0.07 17.10 -10.64
N ILE A 369 1.23 17.34 -11.25
CA ILE A 369 2.34 16.39 -11.28
C ILE A 369 2.85 16.11 -9.86
N ILE A 370 3.05 17.14 -9.03
CA ILE A 370 3.47 16.98 -7.63
C ILE A 370 2.42 16.19 -6.84
N ALA A 371 1.13 16.42 -7.09
CA ALA A 371 0.06 15.67 -6.44
C ALA A 371 0.09 14.18 -6.81
N LEU A 372 0.29 13.87 -8.09
CA LEU A 372 0.44 12.49 -8.57
C LEU A 372 1.69 11.78 -8.00
N GLU A 373 2.79 12.52 -7.88
CA GLU A 373 4.01 12.01 -7.25
C GLU A 373 3.78 11.68 -5.77
N ARG A 374 3.12 12.58 -5.02
CA ARG A 374 2.77 12.34 -3.61
C ARG A 374 1.88 11.10 -3.43
N ARG A 375 1.03 10.79 -4.42
CA ARG A 375 0.20 9.57 -4.46
C ARG A 375 0.96 8.33 -4.92
N SER A 376 2.26 8.46 -5.17
CA SER A 376 3.11 7.37 -5.68
C SER A 376 2.60 6.75 -7.00
N LEU A 377 1.85 7.52 -7.79
CA LEU A 377 1.34 7.11 -9.10
C LEU A 377 2.34 7.41 -10.22
N LEU A 378 3.21 8.41 -10.04
CA LEU A 378 4.27 8.79 -10.98
C LEU A 378 5.64 8.31 -10.51
N GLU A 379 6.47 7.93 -11.48
CA GLU A 379 7.91 7.76 -11.32
C GLU A 379 8.64 8.88 -12.06
N LYS A 380 9.63 9.50 -11.41
CA LYS A 380 10.56 10.44 -12.03
C LYS A 380 11.72 9.68 -12.63
N TRP A 381 12.07 10.05 -13.84
CA TRP A 381 13.30 9.62 -14.49
C TRP A 381 14.18 10.83 -14.79
N VAL A 382 15.36 10.86 -14.19
CA VAL A 382 16.34 11.92 -14.39
C VAL A 382 17.33 11.42 -15.42
N GLY A 383 17.19 11.90 -16.66
CA GLY A 383 18.14 11.68 -17.75
C GLY A 383 19.22 12.78 -17.77
N SER A 384 20.04 12.78 -18.83
CA SER A 384 21.13 13.74 -19.01
C SER A 384 20.70 15.20 -19.31
N GLY A 385 19.42 15.54 -19.27
CA GLY A 385 18.92 16.89 -19.56
C GLY A 385 17.70 17.26 -18.74
N ASP A 386 16.54 16.70 -19.08
CA ASP A 386 15.26 17.05 -18.45
C ASP A 386 14.72 15.94 -17.55
N THR A 387 13.99 16.33 -16.51
CA THR A 387 13.20 15.40 -15.71
C THR A 387 12.01 14.91 -16.52
N SER A 388 11.89 13.59 -16.67
CA SER A 388 10.77 12.93 -17.34
C SER A 388 9.92 12.16 -16.34
N PHE A 389 8.66 11.95 -16.68
CA PHE A 389 7.66 11.27 -15.84
C PHE A 389 7.12 10.04 -16.56
N THR A 390 6.91 8.98 -15.81
CA THR A 390 6.29 7.74 -16.31
C THR A 390 5.45 7.08 -15.24
N LEU A 391 4.69 6.05 -15.61
CA LEU A 391 3.90 5.24 -14.69
C LEU A 391 4.64 3.94 -14.34
N GLN A 392 4.40 3.42 -13.15
CA GLN A 392 4.80 2.05 -12.83
C GLN A 392 4.06 1.06 -13.74
N PRO A 393 4.67 -0.09 -14.13
CA PRO A 393 4.06 -1.04 -15.06
C PRO A 393 2.65 -1.51 -14.67
N LEU A 394 2.38 -1.70 -13.38
CA LEU A 394 1.05 -2.06 -12.89
C LEU A 394 0.03 -0.93 -13.06
N VAL A 395 0.42 0.31 -12.74
CA VAL A 395 -0.42 1.49 -12.93
C VAL A 395 -0.64 1.72 -14.43
N MET A 396 0.42 1.60 -15.23
CA MET A 396 0.38 1.69 -16.70
C MET A 396 -0.66 0.73 -17.27
N LYS A 397 -0.58 -0.56 -16.90
CA LYS A 397 -1.52 -1.58 -17.36
C LYS A 397 -2.95 -1.29 -16.90
N PHE A 398 -3.13 -0.93 -15.62
CA PHE A 398 -4.45 -0.58 -15.08
C PHE A 398 -5.07 0.59 -15.85
N VAL A 399 -4.32 1.66 -16.02
CA VAL A 399 -4.80 2.88 -16.70
C VAL A 399 -5.08 2.62 -18.17
N THR A 400 -4.25 1.83 -18.86
CA THR A 400 -4.50 1.41 -20.24
C THR A 400 -5.82 0.64 -20.36
N ASP A 401 -6.08 -0.31 -19.46
CA ASP A 401 -7.35 -1.07 -19.45
C ASP A 401 -8.55 -0.16 -19.19
N GLU A 402 -8.44 0.76 -18.21
CA GLU A 402 -9.52 1.73 -17.90
C GLU A 402 -9.77 2.68 -19.07
N LEU A 403 -8.73 3.11 -19.77
CA LEU A 403 -8.84 3.99 -20.93
C LEU A 403 -9.55 3.29 -22.09
N VAL A 404 -9.22 2.04 -22.37
CA VAL A 404 -9.91 1.22 -23.37
C VAL A 404 -11.38 1.00 -23.00
N GLU A 405 -11.64 0.71 -21.72
CA GLU A 405 -13.01 0.51 -21.21
C GLU A 405 -13.88 1.75 -21.39
N LYS A 406 -13.37 2.90 -20.92
CA LYS A 406 -14.10 4.18 -21.01
C LYS A 406 -14.28 4.64 -22.46
N ALA A 407 -13.25 4.52 -23.31
CA ALA A 407 -13.37 4.86 -24.72
C ALA A 407 -14.41 3.98 -25.45
N ALA A 408 -14.45 2.68 -25.12
CA ALA A 408 -15.48 1.79 -25.67
C ALA A 408 -16.90 2.20 -25.23
N GLN A 409 -17.07 2.54 -23.95
CA GLN A 409 -18.36 3.01 -23.41
C GLN A 409 -18.80 4.34 -24.05
N GLU A 410 -17.88 5.28 -24.26
CA GLU A 410 -18.17 6.53 -24.96
C GLU A 410 -18.65 6.27 -26.39
N ILE A 411 -18.00 5.38 -27.16
CA ILE A 411 -18.43 5.01 -28.50
C ILE A 411 -19.83 4.36 -28.47
N GLN A 412 -20.08 3.43 -27.54
CA GLN A 412 -21.37 2.80 -27.40
C GLN A 412 -22.48 3.80 -27.12
N GLN A 413 -22.25 4.73 -26.18
CA GLN A 413 -23.21 5.78 -25.85
C GLN A 413 -23.51 6.71 -27.02
N VAL A 414 -22.50 7.06 -27.81
CA VAL A 414 -22.70 7.91 -29.00
C VAL A 414 -23.43 7.14 -30.12
N VAL A 415 -23.15 5.87 -30.33
CA VAL A 415 -23.87 5.03 -31.30
C VAL A 415 -25.36 4.93 -30.93
N GLU A 416 -25.68 4.83 -29.65
CA GLU A 416 -27.06 4.73 -29.15
C GLU A 416 -27.80 6.07 -29.15
N SER A 417 -27.14 7.16 -28.72
CA SER A 417 -27.75 8.48 -28.53
C SER A 417 -27.60 9.44 -29.67
N CYS A 418 -26.65 9.21 -30.59
CA CYS A 418 -26.20 10.14 -31.62
C CYS A 418 -25.71 11.49 -31.04
N ASP A 419 -25.24 11.51 -29.77
CA ASP A 419 -24.77 12.70 -29.10
C ASP A 419 -23.27 12.62 -28.75
N LEU A 420 -22.49 13.53 -29.35
CA LEU A 420 -21.03 13.61 -29.14
C LEU A 420 -20.64 14.15 -27.74
N HIS A 421 -21.57 14.66 -26.95
CA HIS A 421 -21.28 15.08 -25.58
C HIS A 421 -20.77 13.95 -24.68
N HIS A 422 -21.04 12.70 -25.05
CA HIS A 422 -20.50 11.52 -24.36
C HIS A 422 -19.01 11.30 -24.62
N CYS A 423 -18.44 11.86 -25.70
CA CYS A 423 -17.01 11.76 -26.03
C CYS A 423 -16.16 12.69 -25.14
N LYS A 424 -15.74 12.25 -23.97
CA LYS A 424 -14.81 12.99 -23.11
C LYS A 424 -13.37 12.61 -23.42
N ILE A 425 -13.02 11.35 -23.25
CA ILE A 425 -11.65 10.80 -23.46
C ILE A 425 -11.30 10.87 -24.95
N LEU A 426 -12.20 10.42 -25.82
CA LEU A 426 -11.98 10.46 -27.28
C LEU A 426 -11.72 11.87 -27.79
N ARG A 427 -12.27 12.89 -27.13
CA ARG A 427 -12.06 14.31 -27.48
C ARG A 427 -10.74 14.85 -26.95
N THR A 428 -10.36 14.51 -25.70
CA THR A 428 -9.21 15.11 -24.99
C THR A 428 -7.91 14.36 -25.25
N HIS A 429 -7.97 13.10 -25.68
CA HIS A 429 -6.79 12.26 -25.86
C HIS A 429 -6.73 11.64 -27.25
N TRP A 430 -5.56 11.72 -27.87
CA TRP A 430 -5.27 10.97 -29.07
C TRP A 430 -4.73 9.59 -28.69
N LEU A 431 -5.56 8.55 -28.91
CA LEU A 431 -5.30 7.19 -28.44
C LEU A 431 -4.20 6.46 -29.20
N LEU A 432 -3.82 6.98 -30.38
CA LEU A 432 -2.66 6.49 -31.13
C LEU A 432 -1.38 7.04 -30.51
N ARG A 433 -0.38 6.19 -30.27
CA ARG A 433 0.91 6.61 -29.77
C ARG A 433 1.58 7.56 -30.77
N PRO A 434 1.89 8.83 -30.40
CA PRO A 434 2.51 9.76 -31.31
C PRO A 434 3.89 9.28 -31.79
N GLY A 435 4.12 9.26 -33.12
CA GLY A 435 5.37 8.80 -33.74
C GLY A 435 5.43 7.29 -34.00
N SER A 436 4.35 6.55 -33.77
CA SER A 436 4.22 5.14 -34.18
C SER A 436 3.53 5.11 -35.53
N ASP A 437 4.30 4.78 -36.58
CA ASP A 437 3.75 4.50 -37.91
C ASP A 437 3.20 3.08 -38.03
N ASP A 438 3.42 2.26 -36.99
CA ASP A 438 3.07 0.84 -36.93
C ASP A 438 1.85 0.62 -36.06
N ILE A 439 0.74 0.45 -36.73
CA ILE A 439 -0.57 0.19 -36.16
C ILE A 439 -0.58 -1.12 -35.31
N VAL A 440 0.24 -2.08 -35.64
CA VAL A 440 0.36 -3.37 -34.91
C VAL A 440 0.98 -3.20 -33.51
N GLY A 441 1.74 -2.14 -33.29
CA GLY A 441 2.34 -1.82 -31.98
C GLY A 441 1.42 -1.08 -31.00
N ASP A 442 0.27 -0.57 -31.45
CA ASP A 442 -0.64 0.21 -30.59
C ASP A 442 -1.60 -0.68 -29.82
N ARG A 443 -1.25 -0.95 -28.58
CA ARG A 443 -2.06 -1.80 -27.69
C ARG A 443 -3.41 -1.21 -27.34
N ILE A 444 -3.56 0.12 -27.30
CA ILE A 444 -4.79 0.78 -26.91
C ILE A 444 -5.84 0.67 -28.01
N LEU A 445 -5.50 1.10 -29.22
CA LEU A 445 -6.43 1.05 -30.36
C LEU A 445 -6.79 -0.38 -30.76
N SER A 446 -5.82 -1.31 -30.76
CA SER A 446 -6.08 -2.71 -31.07
C SER A 446 -7.02 -3.36 -30.03
N GLN A 447 -6.82 -3.12 -28.74
CA GLN A 447 -7.72 -3.61 -27.69
C GLN A 447 -9.10 -2.97 -27.77
N LEU A 448 -9.18 -1.66 -28.02
CA LEU A 448 -10.43 -0.93 -28.19
C LEU A 448 -11.22 -1.49 -29.38
N ARG A 449 -10.58 -1.68 -30.51
CA ARG A 449 -11.20 -2.27 -31.69
C ARG A 449 -11.68 -3.68 -31.46
N GLU A 450 -10.86 -4.54 -30.86
CA GLU A 450 -11.25 -5.92 -30.55
C GLU A 450 -12.49 -5.94 -29.63
N LYS A 451 -12.54 -5.06 -28.64
CA LYS A 451 -13.69 -4.92 -27.75
C LYS A 451 -14.94 -4.46 -28.49
N LEU A 452 -14.84 -3.44 -29.32
CA LEU A 452 -15.95 -2.93 -30.13
C LEU A 452 -16.43 -3.97 -31.17
N TRP A 453 -15.48 -4.72 -31.75
CA TRP A 453 -15.80 -5.79 -32.69
C TRP A 453 -16.63 -6.91 -32.04
N ARG A 454 -16.35 -7.25 -30.78
CA ARG A 454 -17.15 -8.23 -30.05
C ARG A 454 -18.60 -7.77 -29.84
N VAL A 455 -18.84 -6.46 -29.77
CA VAL A 455 -20.20 -5.89 -29.57
C VAL A 455 -20.91 -5.70 -30.90
N TYR A 456 -20.26 -5.12 -31.89
CA TYR A 456 -20.89 -4.67 -33.13
C TYR A 456 -20.60 -5.57 -34.33
N GLY A 457 -19.58 -6.41 -34.29
CA GLY A 457 -19.19 -7.27 -35.42
C GLY A 457 -19.02 -6.49 -36.70
N ALA A 458 -19.61 -6.98 -37.80
CA ALA A 458 -19.54 -6.38 -39.13
C ALA A 458 -20.17 -4.98 -39.24
N THR A 459 -20.97 -4.53 -38.26
CA THR A 459 -21.61 -3.20 -38.28
C THR A 459 -20.69 -2.11 -37.71
N LEU A 460 -19.56 -2.48 -37.09
CA LEU A 460 -18.63 -1.53 -36.48
C LEU A 460 -18.18 -0.41 -37.42
N PRO A 461 -17.71 -0.68 -38.67
CA PRO A 461 -17.28 0.40 -39.58
C PRO A 461 -18.41 1.40 -39.87
N GLN A 462 -19.62 0.92 -40.08
CA GLN A 462 -20.80 1.77 -40.35
C GLN A 462 -21.12 2.69 -39.16
N ASN A 463 -21.06 2.16 -37.94
CA ASN A 463 -21.26 2.94 -36.72
C ASN A 463 -20.20 4.03 -36.57
N LEU A 464 -18.91 3.71 -36.78
CA LEU A 464 -17.82 4.68 -36.73
C LEU A 464 -17.93 5.76 -37.81
N GLU A 465 -18.34 5.41 -39.05
CA GLU A 465 -18.62 6.37 -40.11
C GLU A 465 -19.80 7.28 -39.75
N GLN A 466 -20.84 6.74 -39.13
CA GLN A 466 -21.96 7.55 -38.64
C GLN A 466 -21.50 8.58 -37.60
N MET A 467 -20.67 8.16 -36.67
CA MET A 467 -20.07 9.08 -35.68
C MET A 467 -19.21 10.16 -36.36
N LEU A 468 -18.40 9.82 -37.41
CA LEU A 468 -17.63 10.81 -38.16
C LEU A 468 -18.56 11.83 -38.84
N ARG A 469 -19.72 11.44 -39.35
CA ARG A 469 -20.71 12.36 -39.92
C ARG A 469 -21.26 13.36 -38.91
N LEU A 470 -21.37 12.96 -37.61
CA LEU A 470 -21.82 13.86 -36.53
C LEU A 470 -20.80 14.97 -36.23
N LEU A 471 -19.51 14.82 -36.62
CA LEU A 471 -18.49 15.84 -36.44
C LEU A 471 -18.62 16.99 -37.47
N LYS A 472 -19.37 16.78 -38.54
CA LYS A 472 -19.59 17.81 -39.57
C LYS A 472 -20.25 19.05 -38.90
N ASP A 473 -19.74 20.22 -39.21
CA ASP A 473 -20.20 21.52 -38.71
C ASP A 473 -19.93 21.77 -37.18
N LYS A 474 -19.11 20.95 -36.53
CA LYS A 474 -18.65 21.19 -35.17
C LYS A 474 -17.37 22.05 -35.13
N THR A 475 -17.18 22.79 -34.03
CA THR A 475 -15.95 23.58 -33.84
C THR A 475 -14.74 22.67 -33.57
N PRO A 476 -13.51 23.11 -33.93
CA PRO A 476 -12.30 22.30 -33.66
C PRO A 476 -12.16 21.86 -32.21
N LEU A 477 -12.51 22.71 -31.26
CA LEU A 477 -12.45 22.38 -29.82
C LEU A 477 -13.49 21.33 -29.42
N ALA A 478 -14.67 21.33 -30.06
CA ALA A 478 -15.71 20.32 -29.83
C ALA A 478 -15.33 18.96 -30.43
N ILE A 479 -14.59 18.97 -31.55
CA ILE A 479 -14.09 17.76 -32.21
C ILE A 479 -12.89 17.17 -31.45
N GLY A 480 -11.91 18.03 -31.07
CA GLY A 480 -10.66 17.57 -30.43
C GLY A 480 -10.02 16.44 -31.23
N TYR A 481 -9.70 15.33 -30.54
CA TYR A 481 -9.10 14.14 -31.16
C TYR A 481 -10.13 13.07 -31.63
N ILE A 482 -11.45 13.31 -31.52
CA ILE A 482 -12.48 12.34 -31.88
C ILE A 482 -12.29 11.84 -33.32
N GLY A 483 -12.14 12.77 -34.29
CA GLY A 483 -11.96 12.42 -35.69
C GLY A 483 -10.74 11.55 -35.96
N CYS A 484 -9.60 11.89 -35.35
CA CYS A 484 -8.36 11.14 -35.45
C CYS A 484 -8.52 9.72 -34.87
N ASN A 485 -9.14 9.59 -33.70
CA ASN A 485 -9.37 8.32 -33.05
C ASN A 485 -10.29 7.41 -33.85
N LEU A 486 -11.41 7.93 -34.38
CA LEU A 486 -12.34 7.18 -35.23
C LEU A 486 -11.72 6.77 -36.56
N ALA A 487 -10.96 7.67 -37.20
CA ALA A 487 -10.24 7.38 -38.43
C ALA A 487 -9.21 6.27 -38.22
N SER A 488 -8.45 6.34 -37.12
CA SER A 488 -7.50 5.28 -36.77
C SER A 488 -8.19 3.94 -36.55
N LEU A 489 -9.35 3.89 -35.90
CA LEU A 489 -10.13 2.65 -35.72
C LEU A 489 -10.67 2.06 -37.03
N LEU A 490 -10.95 2.88 -38.04
CA LEU A 490 -11.42 2.44 -39.37
C LEU A 490 -10.28 1.92 -40.23
N GLN A 491 -9.04 2.40 -40.06
CA GLN A 491 -7.87 1.97 -40.84
C GLN A 491 -7.38 0.57 -40.46
N TYR A 492 -7.82 0.04 -39.35
CA TYR A 492 -7.60 -1.32 -38.92
C TYR A 492 -8.65 -2.28 -39.51
#